data_0e94842ab85b217a64e36cb1f8994f1c
#
_entry.id   0e94842ab85b217a64e36cb1f8994f1c
#
_cell.length_a   1.000
_cell.length_b   1.000
_cell.length_c   1.000
_cell.angle_alpha   90.00
_cell.angle_beta   90.00
_cell.angle_gamma   90.00
#
_symmetry.space_group_name_H-M   'P 1'
#
loop_
_entity.id
_entity.type
_entity.pdbx_description
1 polymer ?
#
loop_
_entity_poly.entity_id
_entity_poly.type
_entity_poly.pdbx_seq_one_letter_code
_entity_poly.pdbx_strand_id
1 'polypeptide(L)'
;MRRLSSVALALLLVAPASAEAASQRLLVNGDSLAVGTKRYIPRELEDWRIRQSTAVSRHAYQGADVMRSYGASLPRVIHVSLGTNDDPNQVAGFRAAVDEVMEVAGEERCVVWANIVRPPVAGKSYAGYNRALARESLERDNLRIVNWARMVRRHPEWLSDDGVHVSAEGYRARAKAVARRVRRCGS
;
A
#
# COMPACT_ATOMS: atom_id res chain seq x y z
N MET A 1 10.88 -68.41 -40.07
CA MET A 1 10.24 -67.99 -38.78
C MET A 1 10.80 -66.62 -38.41
N ARG A 2 10.03 -65.53 -38.63
CA ARG A 2 10.42 -64.17 -38.28
C ARG A 2 9.67 -63.81 -36.98
N ARG A 3 10.41 -63.50 -35.94
CA ARG A 3 9.86 -63.02 -34.68
C ARG A 3 9.64 -61.52 -34.76
N LEU A 4 8.41 -61.08 -34.63
CA LEU A 4 8.03 -59.66 -34.51
C LEU A 4 8.15 -59.29 -33.04
N SER A 5 9.09 -58.37 -32.73
CA SER A 5 9.22 -57.79 -31.40
C SER A 5 8.33 -56.54 -31.33
N SER A 6 7.29 -56.60 -30.48
CA SER A 6 6.42 -55.48 -30.17
C SER A 6 7.11 -54.55 -29.17
N VAL A 7 7.42 -53.33 -29.58
CA VAL A 7 7.89 -52.27 -28.67
C VAL A 7 6.66 -51.56 -28.13
N ALA A 8 6.41 -51.71 -26.84
CA ALA A 8 5.37 -50.95 -26.13
C ALA A 8 5.93 -49.54 -25.79
N LEU A 9 5.37 -48.50 -26.41
CA LEU A 9 5.66 -47.09 -26.12
C LEU A 9 4.84 -46.67 -24.90
N ALA A 10 5.48 -46.54 -23.73
CA ALA A 10 4.87 -45.99 -22.53
C ALA A 10 4.76 -44.46 -22.64
N LEU A 11 3.56 -43.95 -22.82
CA LEU A 11 3.25 -42.52 -22.73
C LEU A 11 3.25 -42.10 -21.25
N LEU A 12 4.31 -41.41 -20.82
CA LEU A 12 4.34 -40.71 -19.55
C LEU A 12 3.44 -39.47 -19.63
N LEU A 13 2.24 -39.56 -19.05
CA LEU A 13 1.35 -38.42 -18.80
C LEU A 13 2.00 -37.55 -17.70
N VAL A 14 2.71 -36.49 -18.09
CA VAL A 14 3.12 -35.41 -17.19
C VAL A 14 1.86 -34.61 -16.88
N ALA A 15 1.26 -34.83 -15.71
CA ALA A 15 0.22 -33.96 -15.21
C ALA A 15 0.79 -32.55 -15.00
N PRO A 16 0.14 -31.48 -15.51
CA PRO A 16 0.59 -30.13 -15.22
C PRO A 16 0.47 -29.92 -13.71
N ALA A 17 1.58 -29.66 -13.05
CA ALA A 17 1.56 -29.17 -11.68
C ALA A 17 0.71 -27.88 -11.68
N SER A 18 -0.44 -27.95 -11.01
CA SER A 18 -1.28 -26.78 -10.76
C SER A 18 -0.41 -25.78 -10.03
N ALA A 19 0.06 -24.75 -10.73
CA ALA A 19 0.69 -23.60 -10.10
C ALA A 19 -0.39 -23.00 -9.19
N GLU A 20 -0.32 -23.36 -7.90
CA GLU A 20 -1.13 -22.73 -6.86
C GLU A 20 -0.84 -21.24 -6.98
N ALA A 21 -1.83 -20.49 -7.50
CA ALA A 21 -1.68 -19.07 -7.78
C ALA A 21 -1.17 -18.41 -6.49
N ALA A 22 0.08 -17.99 -6.49
CA ALA A 22 0.72 -17.44 -5.31
C ALA A 22 -0.14 -16.28 -4.84
N SER A 23 -0.89 -16.49 -3.74
CA SER A 23 -1.85 -15.52 -3.24
C SER A 23 -1.14 -14.19 -3.07
N GLN A 24 -1.65 -13.14 -3.72
CA GLN A 24 -1.09 -11.80 -3.66
C GLN A 24 -1.02 -11.35 -2.20
N ARG A 25 0.09 -10.74 -1.79
CA ARG A 25 0.32 -10.33 -0.41
C ARG A 25 0.46 -8.82 -0.32
N LEU A 26 -0.21 -8.23 0.68
CA LEU A 26 -0.18 -6.80 0.97
C LEU A 26 0.27 -6.57 2.41
N LEU A 27 1.20 -5.63 2.61
CA LEU A 27 1.43 -5.00 3.90
C LEU A 27 0.69 -3.65 3.93
N VAL A 28 -0.12 -3.44 4.95
CA VAL A 28 -0.66 -2.11 5.30
C VAL A 28 0.16 -1.56 6.45
N ASN A 29 0.92 -0.51 6.19
CA ASN A 29 1.77 0.20 7.15
C ASN A 29 1.21 1.61 7.36
N GLY A 30 0.73 1.91 8.57
CA GLY A 30 0.09 3.21 8.73
C GLY A 30 -0.27 3.63 10.15
N ASP A 31 -0.84 4.82 10.19
CA ASP A 31 -1.30 5.55 11.36
C ASP A 31 -2.79 5.28 11.71
N SER A 32 -3.44 6.18 12.44
CA SER A 32 -4.85 6.08 12.82
C SER A 32 -5.80 5.98 11.62
N LEU A 33 -5.47 6.60 10.48
CA LEU A 33 -6.29 6.49 9.27
C LEU A 33 -6.23 5.07 8.68
N ALA A 34 -5.08 4.40 8.79
CA ALA A 34 -4.98 2.98 8.43
C ALA A 34 -5.71 2.09 9.44
N VAL A 35 -5.66 2.41 10.75
CA VAL A 35 -6.48 1.73 11.77
C VAL A 35 -7.97 1.82 11.40
N GLY A 36 -8.46 2.98 11.00
CA GLY A 36 -9.86 3.17 10.59
C GLY A 36 -10.25 2.37 9.34
N THR A 37 -9.31 2.14 8.40
CA THR A 37 -9.57 1.31 7.22
C THR A 37 -9.39 -0.18 7.44
N LYS A 38 -8.86 -0.60 8.60
CA LYS A 38 -8.44 -1.97 8.90
C LYS A 38 -9.49 -3.04 8.55
N ARG A 39 -10.75 -2.78 8.87
CA ARG A 39 -11.87 -3.72 8.61
C ARG A 39 -12.40 -3.69 7.18
N TYR A 40 -12.08 -2.64 6.40
CA TYR A 40 -12.64 -2.44 5.07
C TYR A 40 -11.69 -2.93 3.96
N ILE A 41 -10.37 -2.77 4.10
CA ILE A 41 -9.40 -3.21 3.09
C ILE A 41 -9.53 -4.69 2.75
N PRO A 42 -9.68 -5.64 3.72
CA PRO A 42 -9.87 -7.05 3.40
C PRO A 42 -11.13 -7.36 2.57
N ARG A 43 -12.19 -6.58 2.76
CA ARG A 43 -13.44 -6.73 1.99
C ARG A 43 -13.29 -6.30 0.53
N GLU A 44 -12.35 -5.39 0.27
CA GLU A 44 -12.05 -4.92 -1.08
C GLU A 44 -10.98 -5.77 -1.77
N LEU A 45 -10.28 -6.64 -1.04
CA LEU A 45 -9.14 -7.44 -1.52
C LEU A 45 -9.25 -8.88 -0.96
N GLU A 46 -10.38 -9.54 -1.25
CA GLU A 46 -10.70 -10.87 -0.68
C GLU A 46 -9.68 -11.94 -1.08
N ASP A 47 -9.10 -11.84 -2.28
CA ASP A 47 -8.10 -12.79 -2.80
C ASP A 47 -6.66 -12.50 -2.30
N TRP A 48 -6.49 -11.47 -1.41
CA TRP A 48 -5.20 -11.05 -0.92
C TRP A 48 -4.92 -11.52 0.49
N ARG A 49 -3.70 -11.95 0.76
CA ARG A 49 -3.22 -12.13 2.13
C ARG A 49 -2.71 -10.79 2.67
N ILE A 50 -3.45 -10.20 3.61
CA ILE A 50 -3.18 -8.86 4.12
C ILE A 50 -2.56 -8.94 5.51
N ARG A 51 -1.37 -8.35 5.67
CA ARG A 51 -0.76 -8.05 6.96
C ARG A 51 -0.95 -6.58 7.28
N GLN A 52 -1.34 -6.26 8.49
CA GLN A 52 -1.59 -4.89 8.92
C GLN A 52 -0.72 -4.54 10.11
N SER A 53 0.26 -3.65 9.89
CA SER A 53 1.05 -3.00 10.94
C SER A 53 0.58 -1.56 11.05
N THR A 54 -0.40 -1.32 11.90
CA THR A 54 -1.00 0.00 12.08
C THR A 54 -0.96 0.42 13.54
N ALA A 55 -0.62 1.69 13.81
CA ALA A 55 -0.61 2.25 15.17
C ALA A 55 -1.07 3.70 15.13
N VAL A 56 -1.90 4.10 16.10
CA VAL A 56 -2.29 5.50 16.30
C VAL A 56 -1.02 6.35 16.49
N SER A 57 -1.03 7.57 15.97
CA SER A 57 0.07 8.54 16.06
C SER A 57 1.41 8.10 15.46
N ARG A 58 1.46 7.04 14.65
CA ARG A 58 2.70 6.65 13.96
C ARG A 58 3.14 7.75 13.00
N HIS A 59 4.44 8.09 13.06
CA HIS A 59 5.10 9.05 12.19
C HIS A 59 5.65 8.41 10.92
N ALA A 60 5.92 9.24 9.89
CA ALA A 60 6.43 8.77 8.61
C ALA A 60 7.81 8.10 8.72
N TYR A 61 8.72 8.65 9.54
CA TYR A 61 10.06 8.10 9.75
C TYR A 61 10.06 6.67 10.33
N GLN A 62 8.99 6.25 11.01
CA GLN A 62 8.85 4.88 11.52
C GLN A 62 8.44 3.87 10.44
N GLY A 63 8.06 4.36 9.26
CA GLY A 63 7.53 3.51 8.20
C GLY A 63 8.56 2.52 7.65
N ALA A 64 9.79 2.96 7.43
CA ALA A 64 10.88 2.12 6.95
C ALA A 64 11.25 1.02 7.95
N ASP A 65 11.29 1.34 9.25
CA ASP A 65 11.61 0.36 10.31
C ASP A 65 10.56 -0.75 10.40
N VAL A 66 9.28 -0.37 10.27
CA VAL A 66 8.20 -1.37 10.15
C VAL A 66 8.46 -2.31 8.97
N MET A 67 8.84 -1.78 7.81
CA MET A 67 9.10 -2.62 6.65
C MET A 67 10.35 -3.49 6.83
N ARG A 68 11.43 -2.94 7.39
CA ARG A 68 12.67 -3.69 7.70
C ARG A 68 12.39 -4.87 8.62
N SER A 69 11.47 -4.73 9.60
CA SER A 69 11.11 -5.81 10.53
C SER A 69 10.53 -7.06 9.86
N TYR A 70 10.04 -6.95 8.63
CA TYR A 70 9.55 -8.09 7.85
C TYR A 70 10.67 -8.85 7.15
N GLY A 71 11.84 -8.26 6.93
CA GLY A 71 12.97 -8.88 6.25
C GLY A 71 12.57 -9.53 4.92
N ALA A 72 12.98 -10.77 4.71
CA ALA A 72 12.65 -11.53 3.50
C ALA A 72 11.15 -11.81 3.32
N SER A 73 10.32 -11.66 4.37
CA SER A 73 8.87 -11.86 4.32
C SER A 73 8.10 -10.61 3.89
N LEU A 74 8.78 -9.48 3.62
CA LEU A 74 8.16 -8.24 3.17
C LEU A 74 7.38 -8.47 1.86
N PRO A 75 6.06 -8.18 1.82
CA PRO A 75 5.25 -8.37 0.62
C PRO A 75 5.73 -7.54 -0.57
N ARG A 76 5.38 -7.98 -1.78
CA ARG A 76 5.65 -7.21 -3.01
C ARG A 76 4.82 -5.94 -3.13
N VAL A 77 3.68 -5.87 -2.45
CA VAL A 77 2.84 -4.67 -2.44
C VAL A 77 2.71 -4.15 -1.03
N ILE A 78 2.93 -2.85 -0.87
CA ILE A 78 2.91 -2.16 0.41
C ILE A 78 2.01 -0.94 0.29
N HIS A 79 1.00 -0.85 1.16
CA HIS A 79 0.23 0.39 1.33
C HIS A 79 0.79 1.17 2.51
N VAL A 80 1.13 2.44 2.28
CA VAL A 80 1.60 3.38 3.30
C VAL A 80 0.55 4.47 3.54
N SER A 81 0.19 4.66 4.79
CA SER A 81 -0.72 5.71 5.27
C SER A 81 -0.03 6.42 6.43
N LEU A 82 0.95 7.26 6.11
CA LEU A 82 1.80 7.98 7.08
C LEU A 82 2.04 9.42 6.63
N GLY A 83 2.45 10.27 7.57
CA GLY A 83 2.71 11.68 7.37
C GLY A 83 1.67 12.61 8.02
N THR A 84 0.52 12.07 8.42
CA THR A 84 -0.55 12.85 9.05
C THR A 84 -0.14 13.39 10.43
N ASN A 85 0.73 12.68 11.13
CA ASN A 85 1.17 13.03 12.49
C ASN A 85 2.49 13.79 12.54
N ASP A 86 3.09 14.05 11.39
CA ASP A 86 4.36 14.76 11.29
C ASP A 86 4.15 16.27 11.23
N ASP A 87 5.16 17.06 11.63
CA ASP A 87 5.13 18.52 11.57
C ASP A 87 5.17 18.99 10.11
N PRO A 88 4.15 19.69 9.58
CA PRO A 88 4.11 20.11 8.18
C PRO A 88 5.21 21.14 7.79
N ASN A 89 5.95 21.68 8.76
CA ASN A 89 7.13 22.49 8.51
C ASN A 89 8.33 21.64 8.07
N GLN A 90 8.35 20.35 8.42
CA GLN A 90 9.48 19.43 8.18
C GLN A 90 9.35 18.70 6.82
N VAL A 91 9.15 19.45 5.72
CA VAL A 91 8.99 18.85 4.39
C VAL A 91 10.21 18.03 3.97
N ALA A 92 11.42 18.51 4.29
CA ALA A 92 12.66 17.78 4.01
C ALA A 92 12.73 16.46 4.79
N GLY A 93 12.38 16.47 6.08
CA GLY A 93 12.34 15.26 6.92
C GLY A 93 11.29 14.27 6.43
N PHE A 94 10.14 14.75 5.99
CA PHE A 94 9.13 13.87 5.37
C PHE A 94 9.62 13.24 4.07
N ARG A 95 10.33 14.00 3.21
CA ARG A 95 10.94 13.45 1.99
C ARG A 95 11.96 12.37 2.32
N ALA A 96 12.84 12.62 3.29
CA ALA A 96 13.80 11.61 3.76
C ALA A 96 13.10 10.33 4.23
N ALA A 97 11.98 10.44 4.95
CA ALA A 97 11.19 9.27 5.36
C ALA A 97 10.57 8.53 4.16
N VAL A 98 10.13 9.26 3.12
CA VAL A 98 9.67 8.63 1.86
C VAL A 98 10.82 7.91 1.16
N ASP A 99 11.99 8.53 1.07
CA ASP A 99 13.19 7.94 0.46
C ASP A 99 13.60 6.65 1.17
N GLU A 100 13.62 6.64 2.52
CA GLU A 100 13.92 5.42 3.30
C GLU A 100 12.91 4.30 3.07
N VAL A 101 11.61 4.63 3.00
CA VAL A 101 10.57 3.64 2.68
C VAL A 101 10.79 3.05 1.30
N MET A 102 11.13 3.89 0.31
CA MET A 102 11.37 3.44 -1.05
C MET A 102 12.67 2.65 -1.19
N GLU A 103 13.71 3.00 -0.43
CA GLU A 103 14.96 2.24 -0.37
C GLU A 103 14.70 0.82 0.18
N VAL A 104 13.96 0.70 1.28
CA VAL A 104 13.59 -0.61 1.85
C VAL A 104 12.68 -1.41 0.92
N ALA A 105 11.80 -0.73 0.17
CA ALA A 105 10.97 -1.39 -0.84
C ALA A 105 11.83 -1.95 -1.98
N GLY A 106 12.86 -1.23 -2.39
CA GLY A 106 13.63 -1.54 -3.59
C GLY A 106 12.77 -1.40 -4.85
N GLU A 107 13.34 -1.72 -6.01
CA GLU A 107 12.66 -1.59 -7.31
C GLU A 107 11.56 -2.64 -7.53
N GLU A 108 11.68 -3.78 -6.88
CA GLU A 108 10.80 -4.95 -7.07
C GLU A 108 9.46 -4.87 -6.35
N ARG A 109 9.28 -3.90 -5.44
CA ARG A 109 8.06 -3.76 -4.66
C ARG A 109 7.32 -2.49 -5.05
N CYS A 110 6.02 -2.61 -5.15
CA CYS A 110 5.15 -1.47 -5.40
C CYS A 110 4.67 -0.87 -4.09
N VAL A 111 4.87 0.42 -3.93
CA VAL A 111 4.40 1.21 -2.78
C VAL A 111 3.20 2.06 -3.20
N VAL A 112 2.10 1.92 -2.46
CA VAL A 112 0.88 2.70 -2.62
C VAL A 112 0.75 3.65 -1.43
N TRP A 113 1.06 4.93 -1.61
CA TRP A 113 1.00 5.93 -0.55
C TRP A 113 -0.28 6.77 -0.64
N ALA A 114 -1.02 6.91 0.44
CA ALA A 114 -2.16 7.82 0.49
C ALA A 114 -1.70 9.22 0.92
N ASN A 115 -1.99 10.24 0.09
CA ASN A 115 -1.65 11.61 0.46
C ASN A 115 -2.52 12.13 1.61
N ILE A 116 -2.14 13.27 2.18
CA ILE A 116 -2.54 13.70 3.51
C ILE A 116 -3.66 14.73 3.44
N VAL A 117 -4.66 14.54 4.32
CA VAL A 117 -5.68 15.54 4.68
C VAL A 117 -5.58 15.79 6.17
N ARG A 118 -5.33 17.03 6.53
CA ARG A 118 -5.34 17.51 7.91
C ARG A 118 -5.41 19.03 7.90
N PRO A 119 -6.10 19.66 8.87
CA PRO A 119 -6.03 21.10 9.09
C PRO A 119 -4.59 21.58 9.29
N PRO A 120 -4.28 22.83 8.97
CA PRO A 120 -2.96 23.39 9.23
C PRO A 120 -2.54 23.26 10.69
N VAL A 121 -1.27 22.96 10.92
CA VAL A 121 -0.66 22.95 12.25
C VAL A 121 0.27 24.16 12.33
N ALA A 122 0.12 25.00 13.35
CA ALA A 122 0.86 26.26 13.50
C ALA A 122 0.87 27.12 12.20
N GLY A 123 -0.28 27.18 11.52
CA GLY A 123 -0.46 27.95 10.27
C GLY A 123 0.13 27.28 9.02
N LYS A 124 0.78 26.13 9.11
CA LYS A 124 1.35 25.39 7.98
C LYS A 124 0.46 24.24 7.53
N SER A 125 0.18 24.20 6.24
CA SER A 125 -0.61 23.15 5.63
C SER A 125 0.25 21.95 5.17
N TYR A 126 -0.36 20.79 5.03
CA TYR A 126 0.28 19.57 4.50
C TYR A 126 0.45 19.58 2.97
N ALA A 127 0.20 20.71 2.31
CA ALA A 127 0.41 20.84 0.87
C ALA A 127 1.86 20.58 0.44
N GLY A 128 2.84 20.90 1.28
CA GLY A 128 4.25 20.60 1.06
C GLY A 128 4.51 19.10 0.95
N TYR A 129 3.96 18.31 1.88
CA TYR A 129 4.05 16.84 1.88
C TYR A 129 3.36 16.23 0.66
N ASN A 130 2.17 16.73 0.32
CA ASN A 130 1.44 16.22 -0.84
C ASN A 130 2.13 16.53 -2.16
N ARG A 131 2.81 17.68 -2.27
CA ARG A 131 3.67 17.99 -3.43
C ARG A 131 4.90 17.09 -3.48
N ALA A 132 5.53 16.82 -2.33
CA ALA A 132 6.67 15.90 -2.25
C ALA A 132 6.27 14.50 -2.75
N LEU A 133 5.19 13.93 -2.23
CA LEU A 133 4.68 12.64 -2.69
C LEU A 133 4.35 12.62 -4.18
N ALA A 134 3.72 13.69 -4.69
CA ALA A 134 3.40 13.79 -6.11
C ALA A 134 4.67 13.80 -6.97
N ARG A 135 5.71 14.55 -6.56
CA ARG A 135 6.99 14.61 -7.25
C ARG A 135 7.70 13.25 -7.23
N GLU A 136 7.86 12.63 -6.05
CA GLU A 136 8.49 11.33 -5.91
C GLU A 136 7.79 10.25 -6.78
N SER A 137 6.45 10.33 -6.92
CA SER A 137 5.71 9.39 -7.77
C SER A 137 5.89 9.60 -9.27
N LEU A 138 6.46 10.74 -9.71
CA LEU A 138 6.85 10.97 -11.10
C LEU A 138 8.27 10.47 -11.38
N GLU A 139 9.10 10.41 -10.35
CA GLU A 139 10.52 10.01 -10.42
C GLU A 139 10.70 8.50 -10.14
N ARG A 140 9.67 7.80 -9.62
CA ARG A 140 9.72 6.39 -9.20
C ARG A 140 8.54 5.60 -9.75
N ASP A 141 8.80 4.71 -10.68
CA ASP A 141 7.78 3.89 -11.36
C ASP A 141 7.03 2.93 -10.41
N ASN A 142 7.62 2.63 -9.26
CA ASN A 142 7.07 1.74 -8.26
C ASN A 142 6.36 2.47 -7.09
N LEU A 143 6.24 3.81 -7.13
CA LEU A 143 5.46 4.60 -6.18
C LEU A 143 4.15 5.07 -6.79
N ARG A 144 3.03 4.72 -6.19
CA ARG A 144 1.68 5.10 -6.62
C ARG A 144 0.95 5.88 -5.55
N ILE A 145 0.25 6.94 -5.95
CA ILE A 145 -0.46 7.79 -4.99
C ILE A 145 -1.97 7.52 -5.00
N VAL A 146 -2.54 7.27 -3.83
CA VAL A 146 -3.98 7.44 -3.59
C VAL A 146 -4.22 8.92 -3.29
N ASN A 147 -4.87 9.63 -4.21
CA ASN A 147 -5.14 11.05 -4.04
C ASN A 147 -6.32 11.27 -3.08
N TRP A 148 -6.08 10.94 -1.81
CA TRP A 148 -7.06 11.04 -0.73
C TRP A 148 -7.52 12.49 -0.53
N ALA A 149 -6.60 13.44 -0.57
CA ALA A 149 -6.91 14.86 -0.44
C ALA A 149 -7.91 15.36 -1.50
N ARG A 150 -7.82 14.86 -2.74
CA ARG A 150 -8.81 15.20 -3.77
C ARG A 150 -10.17 14.59 -3.49
N MET A 151 -10.20 13.38 -2.95
CA MET A 151 -11.46 12.69 -2.62
C MET A 151 -12.20 13.43 -1.52
N VAL A 152 -11.51 13.76 -0.43
CA VAL A 152 -12.10 14.50 0.69
C VAL A 152 -12.57 15.91 0.29
N ARG A 153 -11.84 16.61 -0.59
CA ARG A 153 -12.32 17.91 -1.11
C ARG A 153 -13.64 17.80 -1.87
N ARG A 154 -13.96 16.65 -2.44
CA ARG A 154 -15.24 16.40 -3.14
C ARG A 154 -16.32 15.89 -2.23
N HIS A 155 -15.94 15.39 -1.06
CA HIS A 155 -16.77 14.75 -0.06
C HIS A 155 -16.39 15.25 1.34
N PRO A 156 -16.50 16.58 1.60
CA PRO A 156 -16.15 17.15 2.90
C PRO A 156 -17.01 16.57 4.03
N GLU A 157 -18.20 16.08 3.73
CA GLU A 157 -19.10 15.41 4.66
C GLU A 157 -18.54 14.12 5.26
N TRP A 158 -17.47 13.58 4.71
CA TRP A 158 -16.80 12.42 5.30
C TRP A 158 -15.97 12.78 6.52
N LEU A 159 -15.47 14.02 6.60
CA LEU A 159 -14.60 14.44 7.70
C LEU A 159 -15.35 14.48 9.03
N SER A 160 -14.70 14.03 10.08
CA SER A 160 -15.09 14.29 11.46
C SER A 160 -14.69 15.73 11.86
N ASP A 161 -15.15 16.18 13.01
CA ASP A 161 -14.91 17.56 13.52
C ASP A 161 -13.43 17.92 13.66
N ASP A 162 -12.56 16.92 13.82
CA ASP A 162 -11.10 17.11 13.89
C ASP A 162 -10.44 17.41 12.53
N GLY A 163 -11.18 17.28 11.43
CA GLY A 163 -10.71 17.50 10.07
C GLY A 163 -9.64 16.50 9.59
N VAL A 164 -9.46 15.38 10.30
CA VAL A 164 -8.47 14.33 10.02
C VAL A 164 -9.13 12.98 9.81
N HIS A 165 -9.85 12.53 10.82
CA HIS A 165 -10.56 11.26 10.78
C HIS A 165 -11.83 11.39 9.97
N VAL A 166 -12.39 10.26 9.56
CA VAL A 166 -13.55 10.26 8.69
C VAL A 166 -14.63 9.31 9.19
N SER A 167 -15.85 9.52 8.71
CA SER A 167 -16.99 8.65 8.94
C SER A 167 -16.73 7.22 8.43
N ALA A 168 -17.61 6.31 8.81
CA ALA A 168 -17.57 4.93 8.29
C ALA A 168 -17.66 4.89 6.76
N GLU A 169 -18.38 5.82 6.14
CA GLU A 169 -18.44 5.96 4.68
C GLU A 169 -17.11 6.41 4.09
N GLY A 170 -16.49 7.45 4.68
CA GLY A 170 -15.17 7.92 4.28
C GLY A 170 -14.10 6.83 4.37
N TYR A 171 -14.10 6.02 5.45
CA TYR A 171 -13.18 4.89 5.56
C TYR A 171 -13.41 3.79 4.51
N ARG A 172 -14.68 3.50 4.15
CA ARG A 172 -14.99 2.58 3.04
C ARG A 172 -14.49 3.13 1.71
N ALA A 173 -14.75 4.39 1.43
CA ALA A 173 -14.30 5.06 0.20
C ALA A 173 -12.77 5.07 0.11
N ARG A 174 -12.06 5.34 1.22
CA ARG A 174 -10.60 5.28 1.31
C ARG A 174 -10.08 3.86 1.02
N ALA A 175 -10.66 2.83 1.66
CA ALA A 175 -10.27 1.44 1.44
C ALA A 175 -10.45 1.01 -0.02
N LYS A 176 -11.58 1.38 -0.64
CA LYS A 176 -11.85 1.14 -2.06
C LYS A 176 -10.84 1.83 -2.98
N ALA A 177 -10.42 3.05 -2.65
CA ALA A 177 -9.41 3.78 -3.42
C ALA A 177 -8.02 3.13 -3.28
N VAL A 178 -7.65 2.69 -2.08
CA VAL A 178 -6.41 1.93 -1.82
C VAL A 178 -6.43 0.63 -2.62
N ALA A 179 -7.49 -0.16 -2.52
CA ALA A 179 -7.60 -1.44 -3.22
C ALA A 179 -7.46 -1.29 -4.74
N ARG A 180 -8.06 -0.26 -5.34
CA ARG A 180 -7.89 0.03 -6.78
C ARG A 180 -6.43 0.30 -7.17
N ARG A 181 -5.66 0.95 -6.30
CA ARG A 181 -4.23 1.21 -6.56
C ARG A 181 -3.39 -0.04 -6.34
N VAL A 182 -3.69 -0.80 -5.29
CA VAL A 182 -3.03 -2.06 -4.96
C VAL A 182 -3.17 -3.07 -6.10
N ARG A 183 -4.35 -3.25 -6.67
CA ARG A 183 -4.56 -4.15 -7.81
C ARG A 183 -3.69 -3.80 -9.03
N ARG A 184 -3.43 -2.52 -9.26
CA ARG A 184 -2.56 -2.06 -10.35
C ARG A 184 -1.06 -2.28 -10.11
N CYS A 185 -0.69 -2.70 -8.92
CA CYS A 185 0.68 -3.11 -8.59
C CYS A 185 0.94 -4.59 -8.89
N GLY A 186 -0.09 -5.38 -9.01
CA GLY A 186 -0.01 -6.83 -9.25
C GLY A 186 -0.33 -7.24 -10.70
N SER A 187 -0.58 -6.25 -11.56
CA SER A 187 -0.86 -6.48 -12.99
C SER A 187 0.37 -6.22 -13.83
#